data_adcb9ac8806eb75944b4c9dc3b1854cd
#
_entry.id   adcb9ac8806eb75944b4c9dc3b1854cd
#
_cell.length_a   1.000
_cell.length_b   1.000
_cell.length_c   1.000
_cell.angle_alpha   90.00
_cell.angle_beta   90.00
_cell.angle_gamma   90.00
#
_symmetry.space_group_name_H-M   'P 1'
#
loop_
_entity.id
_entity.type
_entity.pdbx_description
1 polymer ?
#
loop_
_entity_poly.entity_id
_entity_poly.type
_entity_poly.pdbx_seq_one_letter_code
_entity_poly.pdbx_strand_id
1 'polypeptide(L)'
;YVTGHLDEVNGARRFGYEAVIFRAQRGDFPVTWASHVALTEKPSTGQRGSFQYLERSEVGEQVDVRALIDGPVAAAFAITGANPLDPSTLGNAPWSMVVGRDGSMQIGAAWLDLRASSGKPPALHDVDGFVAFDDAGGSYYYSRTRMPTTGSVMLNGERIAVTGSSWFDHQWGDFISVGAGGWDWFAVNLADGTDLALSLVRDA
;
A
#
# COMPACT_ATOMS: atom_id res chain seq x y z
N TYR A 1 2.68 2.07 2.10
CA TYR A 1 1.71 1.68 1.07
C TYR A 1 2.33 0.72 0.06
N VAL A 2 1.47 0.00 -0.61
CA VAL A 2 1.85 -0.90 -1.69
C VAL A 2 0.96 -0.64 -2.90
N THR A 3 1.57 -0.64 -4.06
CA THR A 3 0.85 -0.52 -5.34
C THR A 3 1.44 -1.49 -6.35
N GLY A 4 0.73 -1.75 -7.44
CA GLY A 4 1.26 -2.64 -8.46
C GLY A 4 0.35 -2.86 -9.65
N HIS A 5 0.90 -3.62 -10.58
CA HIS A 5 0.19 -4.10 -11.76
C HIS A 5 0.07 -5.61 -11.71
N LEU A 6 -1.13 -6.09 -11.99
CA LEU A 6 -1.49 -7.49 -11.96
C LEU A 6 -2.11 -7.91 -13.29
N ASP A 7 -1.76 -9.08 -13.74
CA ASP A 7 -2.35 -9.73 -14.90
C ASP A 7 -3.15 -10.95 -14.44
N GLU A 8 -4.31 -11.17 -15.01
CA GLU A 8 -5.13 -12.37 -14.79
C GLU A 8 -4.38 -13.63 -15.23
N VAL A 9 -4.33 -14.63 -14.37
CA VAL A 9 -3.76 -15.93 -14.72
C VAL A 9 -4.67 -16.63 -15.74
N ASN A 10 -4.11 -16.98 -16.89
CA ASN A 10 -4.83 -17.60 -18.01
C ASN A 10 -5.97 -16.74 -18.61
N GLY A 11 -5.93 -15.43 -18.40
CA GLY A 11 -6.89 -14.48 -18.94
C GLY A 11 -6.21 -13.30 -19.63
N ALA A 12 -7.00 -12.28 -19.96
CA ALA A 12 -6.52 -11.09 -20.66
C ALA A 12 -6.71 -9.81 -19.84
N ARG A 13 -7.31 -9.91 -18.63
CA ARG A 13 -7.58 -8.73 -17.79
C ARG A 13 -6.29 -8.27 -17.10
N ARG A 14 -6.16 -6.97 -16.98
CA ARG A 14 -5.05 -6.31 -16.28
C ARG A 14 -5.60 -5.36 -15.24
N PHE A 15 -4.93 -5.31 -14.11
CA PHE A 15 -5.34 -4.51 -12.97
C PHE A 15 -4.20 -3.63 -12.47
N GLY A 16 -4.55 -2.43 -12.03
CA GLY A 16 -3.77 -1.65 -11.10
C GLY A 16 -4.38 -1.76 -9.71
N TYR A 17 -3.57 -1.75 -8.66
CA TYR A 17 -4.06 -1.73 -7.30
C TYR A 17 -3.21 -0.83 -6.41
N GLU A 18 -3.82 -0.39 -5.33
CA GLU A 18 -3.16 0.28 -4.22
C GLU A 18 -3.77 -0.20 -2.90
N ALA A 19 -2.93 -0.37 -1.90
CA ALA A 19 -3.35 -0.57 -0.52
C ALA A 19 -2.44 0.26 0.39
N VAL A 20 -3.05 1.08 1.25
CA VAL A 20 -2.35 2.00 2.14
C VAL A 20 -2.84 1.82 3.56
N ILE A 21 -1.93 1.84 4.52
CA ILE A 21 -2.23 1.95 5.94
C ILE A 21 -1.41 3.12 6.49
N PHE A 22 -2.10 4.14 6.96
CA PHE A 22 -1.53 5.28 7.66
C PHE A 22 -1.72 5.13 9.15
N ARG A 23 -0.69 5.46 9.90
CA ARG A 23 -0.73 5.66 11.35
C ARG A 23 -0.31 7.10 11.63
N ALA A 24 -1.15 7.84 12.30
CA ALA A 24 -0.87 9.21 12.69
C ALA A 24 -1.06 9.39 14.20
N GLN A 25 -0.18 10.18 14.80
CA GLN A 25 -0.31 10.63 16.18
C GLN A 25 0.11 12.09 16.26
N ARG A 26 -0.70 12.93 16.88
CA ARG A 26 -0.43 14.36 17.03
C ARG A 26 -0.55 14.74 18.49
N GLY A 27 0.58 15.09 19.12
CA GLY A 27 0.62 15.43 20.54
C GLY A 27 0.00 14.32 21.40
N ASP A 28 -0.88 14.71 22.32
CA ASP A 28 -1.57 13.80 23.25
C ASP A 28 -2.87 13.19 22.68
N PHE A 29 -3.19 13.45 21.42
CA PHE A 29 -4.37 12.85 20.80
C PHE A 29 -4.18 11.34 20.61
N PRO A 30 -5.25 10.55 20.69
CA PRO A 30 -5.20 9.13 20.39
C PRO A 30 -4.64 8.88 19.00
N VAL A 31 -3.90 7.79 18.85
CA VAL A 31 -3.45 7.33 17.54
C VAL A 31 -4.64 7.15 16.61
N THR A 32 -4.53 7.68 15.42
CA THR A 32 -5.52 7.53 14.36
C THR A 32 -4.93 6.66 13.26
N TRP A 33 -5.72 5.75 12.77
CA TRP A 33 -5.40 4.89 11.65
C TRP A 33 -6.34 5.20 10.49
N ALA A 34 -5.79 5.31 9.31
CA ALA A 34 -6.55 5.40 8.08
C ALA A 34 -6.00 4.39 7.08
N SER A 35 -6.89 3.75 6.35
CA SER A 35 -6.53 2.83 5.30
C SER A 35 -7.44 2.98 4.11
N HIS A 36 -6.87 2.88 2.92
CA HIS A 36 -7.65 2.83 1.69
C HIS A 36 -7.10 1.77 0.74
N VAL A 37 -8.01 1.24 -0.07
CA VAL A 37 -7.71 0.24 -1.08
C VAL A 37 -8.38 0.67 -2.38
N ALA A 38 -7.62 0.63 -3.45
CA ALA A 38 -8.12 0.86 -4.80
C ALA A 38 -7.82 -0.34 -5.70
N LEU A 39 -8.74 -0.65 -6.59
CA LEU A 39 -8.56 -1.62 -7.66
C LEU A 39 -9.10 -1.03 -8.96
N THR A 40 -8.25 -0.97 -9.98
CA THR A 40 -8.59 -0.48 -11.32
C THR A 40 -8.39 -1.60 -12.33
N GLU A 41 -9.40 -1.91 -13.08
CA GLU A 41 -9.28 -2.79 -14.25
C GLU A 41 -8.96 -1.95 -15.49
N LYS A 42 -7.88 -2.31 -16.18
CA LYS A 42 -7.56 -1.68 -17.47
C LYS A 42 -8.63 -2.07 -18.50
N PRO A 43 -9.29 -1.10 -19.17
CA PRO A 43 -10.30 -1.42 -20.13
C PRO A 43 -9.71 -2.15 -21.36
N SER A 44 -10.44 -3.12 -21.87
CA SER A 44 -10.22 -3.63 -23.21
C SER A 44 -10.56 -2.55 -24.23
N THR A 45 -10.01 -2.64 -25.43
CA THR A 45 -10.24 -1.66 -26.49
C THR A 45 -11.74 -1.42 -26.70
N GLY A 46 -12.19 -0.17 -26.53
CA GLY A 46 -13.58 0.24 -26.69
C GLY A 46 -14.50 0.00 -25.49
N GLN A 47 -13.98 -0.52 -24.38
CA GLN A 47 -14.73 -0.69 -23.13
C GLN A 47 -14.31 0.35 -22.07
N ARG A 48 -15.19 0.60 -21.09
CA ARG A 48 -14.84 1.35 -19.88
C ARG A 48 -14.18 0.39 -18.89
N GLY A 49 -13.07 0.82 -18.30
CA GLY A 49 -12.49 0.12 -17.16
C GLY A 49 -13.38 0.21 -15.93
N SER A 50 -13.18 -0.66 -14.98
CA SER A 50 -13.80 -0.57 -13.65
C SER A 50 -12.83 0.05 -12.64
N PHE A 51 -13.40 0.75 -11.66
CA PHE A 51 -12.66 1.31 -10.54
C PHE A 51 -13.45 1.05 -9.26
N GLN A 52 -12.78 0.51 -8.26
CA GLN A 52 -13.31 0.31 -6.91
C GLN A 52 -12.39 1.00 -5.92
N TYR A 53 -12.97 1.68 -4.95
CA TYR A 53 -12.25 2.38 -3.89
C TYR A 53 -12.99 2.23 -2.56
N LEU A 54 -12.26 2.02 -1.50
CA LEU A 54 -12.81 1.88 -0.16
C LEU A 54 -11.83 2.43 0.87
N GLU A 55 -12.37 3.15 1.86
CA GLU A 55 -11.64 3.71 2.99
C GLU A 55 -12.13 3.15 4.31
N ARG A 56 -11.21 3.11 5.28
CA ARG A 56 -11.50 2.85 6.69
C ARG A 56 -10.68 3.80 7.54
N SER A 57 -11.30 4.27 8.64
CA SER A 57 -10.61 5.05 9.66
C SER A 57 -11.00 4.54 11.04
N GLU A 58 -10.02 4.44 11.92
CA GLU A 58 -10.24 3.99 13.30
C GLU A 58 -9.37 4.80 14.25
N VAL A 59 -9.86 5.01 15.48
CA VAL A 59 -9.18 5.77 16.53
C VAL A 59 -8.88 4.86 17.71
N GLY A 60 -7.68 4.99 18.25
CA GLY A 60 -7.24 4.24 19.43
C GLY A 60 -6.61 2.89 19.10
N GLU A 61 -6.63 1.98 20.05
CA GLU A 61 -5.90 0.70 20.02
C GLU A 61 -6.61 -0.42 19.25
N GLN A 62 -7.56 -0.10 18.38
CA GLN A 62 -8.25 -1.10 17.57
C GLN A 62 -7.39 -1.70 16.46
N VAL A 63 -6.17 -1.23 16.34
CA VAL A 63 -5.21 -1.69 15.35
C VAL A 63 -4.12 -2.48 16.03
N ASP A 64 -3.93 -3.71 15.62
CA ASP A 64 -2.83 -4.53 16.05
C ASP A 64 -1.58 -4.21 15.23
N VAL A 65 -0.64 -3.48 15.83
CA VAL A 65 0.68 -3.24 15.25
C VAL A 65 1.67 -4.14 15.96
N ARG A 66 2.17 -5.14 15.26
CA ARG A 66 3.21 -6.02 15.78
C ARG A 66 4.50 -5.77 15.04
N ALA A 67 5.43 -5.09 15.69
CA ALA A 67 6.82 -5.15 15.31
C ALA A 67 7.43 -6.34 16.08
N LEU A 68 7.68 -7.44 15.39
CA LEU A 68 8.34 -8.60 15.98
C LEU A 68 9.84 -8.44 15.77
N ILE A 69 10.56 -8.19 16.86
CA ILE A 69 12.02 -8.06 16.83
C ILE A 69 12.68 -9.41 16.55
N ASP A 70 12.06 -10.49 17.00
CA ASP A 70 12.52 -11.87 16.81
C ASP A 70 11.46 -12.69 16.05
N GLY A 71 11.85 -13.36 14.97
CA GLY A 71 10.98 -14.18 14.16
C GLY A 71 10.94 -13.79 12.68
N PRO A 72 10.11 -14.47 11.86
CA PRO A 72 10.07 -14.28 10.41
C PRO A 72 9.36 -12.99 9.98
N VAL A 73 8.60 -12.34 10.86
CA VAL A 73 7.82 -11.14 10.56
C VAL A 73 8.59 -9.90 11.02
N ALA A 74 8.80 -8.94 10.13
CA ALA A 74 9.44 -7.67 10.44
C ALA A 74 8.45 -6.61 10.93
N ALA A 75 7.25 -6.57 10.34
CA ALA A 75 6.17 -5.69 10.73
C ALA A 75 4.82 -6.29 10.33
N ALA A 76 3.81 -6.05 11.14
CA ALA A 76 2.44 -6.40 10.80
C ALA A 76 1.52 -5.24 11.19
N PHE A 77 0.64 -4.86 10.27
CA PHE A 77 -0.37 -3.83 10.45
C PHE A 77 -1.73 -4.44 10.16
N ALA A 78 -2.66 -4.27 11.07
CA ALA A 78 -4.02 -4.73 10.85
C ALA A 78 -5.00 -3.68 11.37
N ILE A 79 -5.97 -3.31 10.56
CA ILE A 79 -7.13 -2.55 10.97
C ILE A 79 -8.24 -3.56 11.22
N THR A 80 -8.65 -3.69 12.49
CA THR A 80 -9.72 -4.56 12.94
C THR A 80 -11.04 -3.78 12.97
N GLY A 81 -12.15 -4.46 13.13
CA GLY A 81 -13.46 -3.82 13.23
C GLY A 81 -14.33 -3.94 11.99
N ALA A 82 -15.58 -3.58 12.13
CA ALA A 82 -16.56 -3.64 11.06
C ALA A 82 -16.29 -2.60 9.98
N ASN A 83 -16.40 -3.00 8.73
CA ASN A 83 -16.39 -2.03 7.64
C ASN A 83 -17.78 -1.35 7.56
N PRO A 84 -17.88 -0.06 7.91
CA PRO A 84 -19.18 0.62 7.90
C PRO A 84 -19.73 0.85 6.48
N LEU A 85 -18.89 0.74 5.45
CA LEU A 85 -19.25 1.05 4.07
C LEU A 85 -19.80 -0.17 3.32
N ASP A 86 -19.34 -1.36 3.65
CA ASP A 86 -19.85 -2.59 3.06
C ASP A 86 -19.69 -3.81 3.99
N PRO A 87 -20.56 -3.91 4.99
CA PRO A 87 -20.51 -5.04 5.92
C PRO A 87 -20.87 -6.38 5.28
N SER A 88 -21.51 -6.39 4.11
CA SER A 88 -21.96 -7.62 3.46
C SER A 88 -20.89 -8.30 2.60
N THR A 89 -20.05 -7.52 1.94
CA THR A 89 -19.04 -8.03 0.99
C THR A 89 -17.67 -8.19 1.60
N LEU A 90 -17.32 -7.32 2.54
CA LEU A 90 -16.00 -7.31 3.15
C LEU A 90 -16.02 -7.81 4.61
N GLY A 91 -17.22 -7.96 5.16
CA GLY A 91 -17.43 -8.43 6.51
C GLY A 91 -16.68 -7.61 7.55
N ASN A 92 -16.43 -8.23 8.68
CA ASN A 92 -15.57 -7.68 9.74
C ASN A 92 -14.11 -8.12 9.59
N ALA A 93 -13.73 -8.58 8.41
CA ALA A 93 -12.36 -9.04 8.18
C ALA A 93 -11.38 -7.88 8.38
N PRO A 94 -10.29 -8.10 9.11
CA PRO A 94 -9.26 -7.09 9.27
C PRO A 94 -8.60 -6.81 7.92
N TRP A 95 -8.21 -5.56 7.70
CA TRP A 95 -7.28 -5.22 6.64
C TRP A 95 -5.88 -5.34 7.20
N SER A 96 -5.05 -6.11 6.54
CA SER A 96 -3.72 -6.43 7.04
C SER A 96 -2.65 -6.27 5.99
N MET A 97 -1.50 -5.84 6.44
CA MET A 97 -0.27 -5.77 5.67
C MET A 97 0.84 -6.32 6.55
N VAL A 98 1.42 -7.43 6.15
CA VAL A 98 2.47 -8.12 6.91
C VAL A 98 3.74 -8.14 6.08
N VAL A 99 4.83 -7.63 6.65
CA VAL A 99 6.15 -7.58 6.02
C VAL A 99 7.07 -8.58 6.68
N GLY A 100 7.59 -9.52 5.90
CA GLY A 100 8.59 -10.49 6.34
C GLY A 100 9.99 -9.87 6.47
N ARG A 101 10.85 -10.49 7.30
CA ARG A 101 12.25 -10.08 7.44
C ARG A 101 13.05 -10.24 6.14
N ASP A 102 12.63 -11.14 5.28
CA ASP A 102 13.17 -11.32 3.94
C ASP A 102 12.68 -10.25 2.95
N GLY A 103 11.76 -9.38 3.39
CA GLY A 103 11.13 -8.33 2.58
C GLY A 103 9.94 -8.81 1.76
N SER A 104 9.46 -10.04 1.97
CA SER A 104 8.20 -10.50 1.43
C SER A 104 7.01 -9.77 2.08
N MET A 105 5.86 -9.77 1.43
CA MET A 105 4.64 -9.16 1.97
C MET A 105 3.42 -10.05 1.77
N GLN A 106 2.48 -9.94 2.72
CA GLN A 106 1.12 -10.42 2.57
C GLN A 106 0.17 -9.23 2.72
N ILE A 107 -0.77 -9.11 1.81
CA ILE A 107 -1.74 -8.01 1.76
C ILE A 107 -3.13 -8.66 1.72
N GLY A 108 -3.90 -8.46 2.79
CA GLY A 108 -5.28 -8.91 2.89
C GLY A 108 -6.16 -7.71 3.20
N ALA A 109 -6.72 -7.07 2.17
CA ALA A 109 -7.49 -5.86 2.36
C ALA A 109 -8.57 -5.70 1.29
N ALA A 110 -9.80 -5.52 1.70
CA ALA A 110 -10.93 -5.35 0.80
C ALA A 110 -10.98 -6.45 -0.29
N TRP A 111 -10.69 -6.07 -1.51
CA TRP A 111 -10.73 -6.95 -2.69
C TRP A 111 -9.40 -7.67 -2.97
N LEU A 112 -8.39 -7.47 -2.13
CA LEU A 112 -7.04 -7.95 -2.34
C LEU A 112 -6.72 -9.10 -1.39
N ASP A 113 -6.18 -10.17 -1.93
CA ASP A 113 -5.53 -11.27 -1.19
C ASP A 113 -4.25 -11.61 -1.96
N LEU A 114 -3.18 -10.89 -1.63
CA LEU A 114 -1.94 -10.88 -2.41
C LEU A 114 -0.74 -11.29 -1.55
N ARG A 115 0.22 -11.92 -2.20
CA ARG A 115 1.55 -12.22 -1.65
C ARG A 115 2.60 -11.71 -2.60
N ALA A 116 3.46 -10.83 -2.12
CA ALA A 116 4.61 -10.34 -2.85
C ALA A 116 5.89 -10.94 -2.27
N SER A 117 6.71 -11.53 -3.11
CA SER A 117 8.06 -11.95 -2.73
C SER A 117 8.96 -10.73 -2.64
N SER A 118 10.09 -10.85 -1.94
CA SER A 118 11.09 -9.78 -1.94
C SER A 118 11.52 -9.48 -3.38
N GLY A 119 11.47 -8.21 -3.72
CA GLY A 119 11.96 -7.72 -5.01
C GLY A 119 13.44 -7.37 -4.95
N LYS A 120 13.80 -6.21 -5.47
CA LYS A 120 15.14 -5.64 -5.28
C LYS A 120 15.40 -5.32 -3.79
N PRO A 121 16.67 -5.21 -3.39
CA PRO A 121 17.06 -4.68 -2.09
C PRO A 121 16.35 -3.33 -1.82
N PRO A 122 16.15 -2.95 -0.55
CA PRO A 122 15.57 -1.65 -0.22
C PRO A 122 16.38 -0.52 -0.86
N ALA A 123 15.69 0.36 -1.56
CA ALA A 123 16.23 1.62 -2.05
C ALA A 123 15.93 2.72 -1.03
N LEU A 124 16.96 3.25 -0.41
CA LEU A 124 16.82 4.36 0.53
C LEU A 124 16.61 5.66 -0.26
N HIS A 125 15.63 6.46 0.15
CA HIS A 125 15.43 7.78 -0.43
C HIS A 125 16.46 8.76 0.13
N ASP A 126 16.84 9.75 -0.69
CA ASP A 126 17.99 10.58 -0.45
C ASP A 126 19.28 9.71 -0.32
N VAL A 127 20.22 10.07 0.51
CA VAL A 127 21.51 9.36 0.63
C VAL A 127 21.43 8.21 1.65
N ASP A 128 20.74 8.45 2.77
CA ASP A 128 20.72 7.55 3.93
C ASP A 128 19.31 7.09 4.33
N GLY A 129 18.32 7.44 3.54
CA GLY A 129 16.92 7.12 3.80
C GLY A 129 16.19 8.17 4.65
N PHE A 130 16.84 9.29 4.98
CA PHE A 130 16.20 10.39 5.70
C PHE A 130 15.97 11.58 4.77
N VAL A 131 14.70 11.89 4.50
CA VAL A 131 14.25 13.02 3.70
C VAL A 131 13.89 14.18 4.63
N ALA A 132 14.65 15.27 4.55
CA ALA A 132 14.37 16.48 5.33
C ALA A 132 13.34 17.37 4.60
N PHE A 133 12.45 17.97 5.38
CA PHE A 133 11.44 18.93 4.93
C PHE A 133 11.61 20.28 5.61
N ASP A 134 12.85 20.71 5.77
CA ASP A 134 13.24 21.96 6.46
C ASP A 134 12.52 22.09 7.81
N ASP A 135 11.86 23.22 8.06
CA ASP A 135 11.12 23.49 9.29
C ASP A 135 9.88 22.58 9.50
N ALA A 136 9.46 21.85 8.48
CA ALA A 136 8.32 20.93 8.55
C ALA A 136 8.70 19.52 9.06
N GLY A 137 9.97 19.31 9.45
CA GLY A 137 10.44 18.06 9.98
C GLY A 137 11.14 17.15 8.97
N GLY A 138 10.92 15.86 9.07
CA GLY A 138 11.53 14.90 8.16
C GLY A 138 11.00 13.49 8.34
N SER A 139 11.36 12.63 7.41
CA SER A 139 10.92 11.24 7.43
C SER A 139 12.01 10.29 7.00
N TYR A 140 12.02 9.11 7.60
CA TYR A 140 12.69 7.94 7.04
C TYR A 140 11.82 7.36 5.93
N TYR A 141 12.45 7.01 4.81
CA TYR A 141 11.74 6.53 3.64
C TYR A 141 12.60 5.54 2.85
N TYR A 142 12.03 4.38 2.56
CA TYR A 142 12.62 3.43 1.63
C TYR A 142 11.55 2.80 0.74
N SER A 143 11.96 2.37 -0.44
CA SER A 143 11.14 1.61 -1.38
C SER A 143 11.68 0.20 -1.59
N ARG A 144 10.77 -0.75 -1.83
CA ARG A 144 11.08 -2.06 -2.43
C ARG A 144 10.36 -2.16 -3.76
N THR A 145 11.12 -2.41 -4.80
CA THR A 145 10.61 -2.39 -6.16
C THR A 145 10.61 -3.78 -6.77
N ARG A 146 9.83 -3.98 -7.82
CA ARG A 146 9.79 -5.22 -8.61
C ARG A 146 9.55 -6.47 -7.77
N MET A 147 8.62 -6.39 -6.85
CA MET A 147 8.25 -7.51 -5.99
C MET A 147 7.33 -8.47 -6.77
N PRO A 148 7.79 -9.68 -7.14
CA PRO A 148 6.92 -10.66 -7.80
C PRO A 148 5.71 -10.94 -6.94
N THR A 149 4.51 -10.77 -7.50
CA THR A 149 3.27 -10.80 -6.75
C THR A 149 2.32 -11.84 -7.34
N THR A 150 1.67 -12.60 -6.46
CA THR A 150 0.65 -13.58 -6.81
C THR A 150 -0.51 -13.49 -5.83
N GLY A 151 -1.67 -14.00 -6.22
CA GLY A 151 -2.82 -14.06 -5.33
C GLY A 151 -4.13 -13.97 -6.07
N SER A 152 -5.08 -13.26 -5.49
CA SER A 152 -6.37 -13.01 -6.13
C SER A 152 -6.87 -11.60 -5.85
N VAL A 153 -7.65 -11.09 -6.81
CA VAL A 153 -8.48 -9.91 -6.63
C VAL A 153 -9.95 -10.29 -6.75
N MET A 154 -10.82 -9.52 -6.11
CA MET A 154 -12.26 -9.69 -6.23
C MET A 154 -12.86 -8.50 -6.99
N LEU A 155 -13.55 -8.78 -8.08
CA LEU A 155 -14.21 -7.78 -8.90
C LEU A 155 -15.64 -8.24 -9.20
N ASN A 156 -16.63 -7.41 -8.85
CA ASN A 156 -18.05 -7.70 -9.04
C ASN A 156 -18.50 -9.07 -8.49
N GLY A 157 -17.92 -9.50 -7.36
CA GLY A 157 -18.20 -10.79 -6.73
C GLY A 157 -17.42 -11.98 -7.32
N GLU A 158 -16.65 -11.78 -8.36
CA GLU A 158 -15.78 -12.79 -8.97
C GLU A 158 -14.39 -12.75 -8.34
N ARG A 159 -13.86 -13.91 -7.92
CA ARG A 159 -12.48 -14.06 -7.48
C ARG A 159 -11.60 -14.42 -8.67
N ILE A 160 -10.65 -13.57 -8.97
CA ILE A 160 -9.77 -13.65 -10.14
C ILE A 160 -8.35 -13.92 -9.65
N ALA A 161 -7.77 -15.04 -10.07
CA ALA A 161 -6.37 -15.35 -9.80
C ALA A 161 -5.46 -14.42 -10.62
N VAL A 162 -4.43 -13.87 -9.97
CA VAL A 162 -3.54 -12.87 -10.58
C VAL A 162 -2.08 -13.13 -10.28
N THR A 163 -1.23 -12.63 -11.17
CA THR A 163 0.21 -12.53 -11.00
C THR A 163 0.69 -11.17 -11.49
N GLY A 164 1.82 -10.69 -10.99
CA GLY A 164 2.33 -9.39 -11.42
C GLY A 164 3.52 -8.90 -10.63
N SER A 165 3.61 -7.59 -10.49
CA SER A 165 4.70 -6.92 -9.79
C SER A 165 4.17 -5.81 -8.91
N SER A 166 4.74 -5.70 -7.70
CA SER A 166 4.40 -4.67 -6.74
C SER A 166 5.58 -3.77 -6.42
N TRP A 167 5.25 -2.60 -5.95
CA TRP A 167 6.11 -1.58 -5.37
C TRP A 167 5.62 -1.31 -3.96
N PHE A 168 6.50 -1.38 -2.98
CA PHE A 168 6.22 -1.09 -1.58
C PHE A 168 7.03 0.10 -1.10
N ASP A 169 6.37 1.04 -0.47
CA ASP A 169 6.97 2.19 0.21
C ASP A 169 6.66 2.17 1.70
N HIS A 170 7.69 2.41 2.49
CA HIS A 170 7.56 2.59 3.92
C HIS A 170 8.18 3.93 4.31
N GLN A 171 7.34 4.82 4.81
CA GLN A 171 7.72 6.16 5.24
C GLN A 171 7.19 6.41 6.65
N TRP A 172 8.04 6.93 7.52
CA TRP A 172 7.67 7.29 8.89
C TRP A 172 8.53 8.46 9.38
N GLY A 173 7.98 9.26 10.28
CA GLY A 173 8.66 10.43 10.84
C GLY A 173 7.69 11.52 11.23
N ASP A 174 8.21 12.72 11.41
CA ASP A 174 7.44 13.91 11.73
C ASP A 174 7.33 14.80 10.49
N PHE A 175 6.29 14.59 9.69
CA PHE A 175 6.09 15.29 8.42
C PHE A 175 4.61 15.53 8.09
N ILE A 176 3.73 15.39 9.06
CA ILE A 176 2.27 15.42 8.82
C ILE A 176 1.76 16.77 8.29
N SER A 177 2.55 17.82 8.45
CA SER A 177 2.23 19.17 7.94
C SER A 177 2.75 19.43 6.53
N VAL A 178 3.53 18.51 5.96
CA VAL A 178 4.08 18.66 4.63
C VAL A 178 3.01 18.44 3.58
N GLY A 179 2.99 19.28 2.54
CA GLY A 179 2.11 19.10 1.40
C GLY A 179 0.65 19.48 1.68
N ALA A 180 0.41 20.59 2.38
CA ALA A 180 -0.95 21.10 2.62
C ALA A 180 -1.75 21.29 1.31
N GLY A 181 -1.09 21.53 0.17
CA GLY A 181 -1.67 21.55 -1.16
C GLY A 181 -1.81 20.18 -1.83
N GLY A 182 -1.37 19.11 -1.16
CA GLY A 182 -1.36 17.76 -1.68
C GLY A 182 -0.07 17.38 -2.43
N TRP A 183 0.01 16.13 -2.84
CA TRP A 183 1.13 15.62 -3.64
C TRP A 183 0.64 14.65 -4.69
N ASP A 184 1.41 14.55 -5.76
CA ASP A 184 1.31 13.46 -6.72
C ASP A 184 2.55 12.57 -6.59
N TRP A 185 2.35 11.27 -6.69
CA TRP A 185 3.42 10.30 -6.60
C TRP A 185 3.36 9.30 -7.75
N PHE A 186 4.51 8.96 -8.29
CA PHE A 186 4.63 8.05 -9.41
C PHE A 186 5.75 7.05 -9.17
N ALA A 187 5.45 5.76 -9.37
CA ALA A 187 6.43 4.68 -9.45
C ALA A 187 6.53 4.19 -10.88
N VAL A 188 7.74 4.18 -11.42
CA VAL A 188 7.99 3.78 -12.80
C VAL A 188 9.06 2.69 -12.84
N ASN A 189 8.73 1.53 -13.40
CA ASN A 189 9.68 0.47 -13.67
C ASN A 189 10.06 0.50 -15.16
N LEU A 190 11.30 0.87 -15.49
CA LEU A 190 11.80 0.91 -16.87
C LEU A 190 12.24 -0.48 -17.35
N ALA A 191 12.26 -0.69 -18.65
CA ALA A 191 12.60 -1.98 -19.25
C ALA A 191 14.05 -2.39 -19.02
N ASP A 192 14.96 -1.45 -18.83
CA ASP A 192 16.39 -1.69 -18.55
C ASP A 192 16.66 -2.10 -17.09
N GLY A 193 15.62 -2.19 -16.27
CA GLY A 193 15.73 -2.53 -14.86
C GLY A 193 15.84 -1.31 -13.94
N THR A 194 15.90 -0.09 -14.45
CA THR A 194 15.86 1.13 -13.64
C THR A 194 14.47 1.32 -13.05
N ASP A 195 14.41 1.82 -11.82
CA ASP A 195 13.16 2.19 -11.14
C ASP A 195 13.23 3.65 -10.70
N LEU A 196 12.16 4.39 -10.93
CA LEU A 196 12.05 5.81 -10.59
C LEU A 196 10.88 6.02 -9.65
N ALA A 197 11.13 6.74 -8.55
CA ALA A 197 10.11 7.33 -7.70
C ALA A 197 10.11 8.84 -7.93
N LEU A 198 8.97 9.40 -8.27
CA LEU A 198 8.80 10.83 -8.54
C LEU A 198 7.70 11.36 -7.62
N SER A 199 7.99 12.44 -6.91
CA SER A 199 7.02 13.12 -6.07
C SER A 199 6.94 14.60 -6.45
N LEU A 200 5.73 15.07 -6.63
CA LEU A 200 5.43 16.50 -6.80
C LEU A 200 4.62 16.96 -5.59
N VAL A 201 5.24 17.75 -4.75
CA VAL A 201 4.59 18.36 -3.58
C VAL A 201 4.10 19.75 -3.96
N ARG A 202 2.87 20.06 -3.61
CA ARG A 202 2.25 21.37 -3.90
C ARG A 202 2.11 22.18 -2.62
N ASP A 203 2.45 23.43 -2.70
CA ASP A 203 2.12 24.41 -1.67
C ASP A 203 0.61 24.65 -1.60
N ALA A 204 0.12 25.13 -0.45
CA ALA A 204 -1.29 25.41 -0.22
C ALA A 204 -1.72 26.71 -0.93
#